data_4d51a10b9c73b9863a407b18d426cdc1
#
_entry.id   4d51a10b9c73b9863a407b18d426cdc1
#
_cell.length_a   1.000
_cell.length_b   1.000
_cell.length_c   1.000
_cell.angle_alpha   90.00
_cell.angle_beta   90.00
_cell.angle_gamma   90.00
#
_symmetry.space_group_name_H-M   'P 1'
#
loop_
_entity.id
_entity.type
_entity.pdbx_description
1 polymer ?
#
loop_
_entity_poly.entity_id
_entity_poly.type
_entity_poly.pdbx_seq_one_letter_code
_entity_poly.pdbx_strand_id
1 'polypeptide(L)' 'MKFNLEIDFDIMDEITRQNLKSAYHSADDDELRNALDLVINYFSNQADYQKWVEEKLNYTK' A
#
# COMPACT_ATOMS: atom_id res chain seq x y z
N MET A 1 1.57 31.88 -14.31
CA MET A 1 1.54 31.22 -13.09
C MET A 1 2.21 29.88 -13.12
N LYS A 2 3.04 29.63 -12.18
CA LYS A 2 3.84 28.48 -12.27
C LYS A 2 3.39 27.45 -11.30
N PHE A 3 2.87 26.42 -11.78
CA PHE A 3 2.57 25.30 -10.93
C PHE A 3 3.82 24.55 -10.72
N ASN A 4 4.32 24.70 -9.58
CA ASN A 4 5.39 23.83 -9.22
C ASN A 4 4.78 22.54 -8.80
N LEU A 5 4.45 21.75 -9.76
CA LEU A 5 3.98 20.44 -9.45
C LEU A 5 5.16 19.59 -9.11
N GLU A 6 5.77 19.93 -8.04
CA GLU A 6 6.72 19.00 -7.50
C GLU A 6 5.92 17.92 -6.84
N ILE A 7 5.49 17.03 -7.67
CA ILE A 7 4.86 15.85 -7.14
C ILE A 7 5.94 15.05 -6.49
N ASP A 8 5.89 15.03 -5.19
CA ASP A 8 6.80 14.22 -4.42
C ASP A 8 6.37 12.77 -4.64
N PHE A 9 7.19 12.03 -5.36
CA PHE A 9 6.87 10.64 -5.67
C PHE A 9 6.71 9.81 -4.41
N ASP A 10 7.43 10.16 -3.35
CA ASP A 10 7.27 9.45 -2.09
C ASP A 10 5.88 9.62 -1.52
N ILE A 11 5.33 10.84 -1.62
CA ILE A 11 3.98 11.09 -1.14
C ILE A 11 2.96 10.35 -2.00
N MET A 12 3.17 10.34 -3.30
CA MET A 12 2.27 9.63 -4.20
C MET A 12 2.30 8.14 -3.92
N ASP A 13 3.48 7.59 -3.72
CA ASP A 13 3.60 6.17 -3.41
C ASP A 13 2.92 5.85 -2.10
N GLU A 14 3.04 6.74 -1.13
CA GLU A 14 2.40 6.51 0.16
C GLU A 14 0.88 6.52 0.02
N ILE A 15 0.33 7.47 -0.73
CA ILE A 15 -1.10 7.53 -0.94
C ILE A 15 -1.57 6.27 -1.66
N THR A 16 -0.83 5.83 -2.66
CA THR A 16 -1.16 4.61 -3.38
C THR A 16 -1.15 3.42 -2.46
N ARG A 17 -0.13 3.31 -1.62
CA ARG A 17 -0.06 2.20 -0.67
C ARG A 17 -1.24 2.23 0.30
N GLN A 18 -1.62 3.40 0.80
CA GLN A 18 -2.75 3.48 1.72
C GLN A 18 -4.04 3.02 1.04
N ASN A 19 -4.25 3.42 -0.20
CA ASN A 19 -5.42 2.99 -0.94
C ASN A 19 -5.41 1.49 -1.17
N LEU A 20 -4.25 0.92 -1.49
CA LEU A 20 -4.12 -0.50 -1.69
C LEU A 20 -4.37 -1.28 -0.40
N LYS A 21 -3.85 -0.78 0.70
CA LYS A 21 -4.08 -1.42 2.00
C LYS A 21 -5.54 -1.41 2.36
N SER A 22 -6.21 -0.30 2.11
CA SER A 22 -7.62 -0.20 2.38
C SER A 22 -8.40 -1.20 1.53
N ALA A 23 -8.04 -1.31 0.26
CA ALA A 23 -8.68 -2.29 -0.63
C ALA A 23 -8.41 -3.71 -0.16
N TYR A 24 -7.20 -3.97 0.33
CA TYR A 24 -6.85 -5.28 0.84
C TYR A 24 -7.77 -5.69 1.99
N HIS A 25 -7.97 -4.76 2.92
CA HIS A 25 -8.81 -5.06 4.09
C HIS A 25 -10.27 -5.21 3.72
N SER A 26 -10.69 -4.60 2.62
CA SER A 26 -12.08 -4.70 2.15
C SER A 26 -12.32 -5.86 1.21
N ALA A 27 -11.27 -6.52 0.75
CA ALA A 27 -11.41 -7.57 -0.24
C ALA A 27 -11.97 -8.83 0.39
N ASP A 28 -12.91 -9.46 -0.32
CA ASP A 28 -13.52 -10.71 0.14
C ASP A 28 -12.86 -11.93 -0.48
N ASP A 29 -12.06 -11.72 -1.51
CA ASP A 29 -11.48 -12.79 -2.29
C ASP A 29 -10.00 -12.93 -1.96
N ASP A 30 -9.57 -14.14 -1.65
CA ASP A 30 -8.17 -14.38 -1.32
C ASP A 30 -7.24 -14.09 -2.50
N GLU A 31 -7.68 -14.39 -3.71
CA GLU A 31 -6.87 -14.08 -4.88
C GLU A 31 -6.67 -12.59 -5.02
N LEU A 32 -7.74 -11.82 -4.79
CA LEU A 32 -7.63 -10.38 -4.86
C LEU A 32 -6.71 -9.85 -3.77
N ARG A 33 -6.81 -10.40 -2.56
CA ARG A 33 -5.93 -9.99 -1.48
C ARG A 33 -4.48 -10.28 -1.81
N ASN A 34 -4.20 -11.45 -2.39
CA ASN A 34 -2.84 -11.78 -2.77
C ASN A 34 -2.31 -10.84 -3.84
N ALA A 35 -3.14 -10.51 -4.82
CA ALA A 35 -2.73 -9.58 -5.86
C ALA A 35 -2.44 -8.20 -5.28
N LEU A 36 -3.28 -7.74 -4.37
CA LEU A 36 -3.08 -6.44 -3.74
C LEU A 36 -1.81 -6.44 -2.88
N ASP A 37 -1.55 -7.54 -2.19
CA ASP A 37 -0.34 -7.65 -1.39
C ASP A 37 0.90 -7.57 -2.26
N LEU A 38 0.89 -8.20 -3.42
CA LEU A 38 2.01 -8.11 -4.34
C LEU A 38 2.22 -6.69 -4.82
N VAL A 39 1.14 -5.98 -5.12
CA VAL A 39 1.25 -4.60 -5.58
C VAL A 39 1.75 -3.72 -4.45
N ILE A 40 1.30 -3.93 -3.24
CA ILE A 40 1.78 -3.19 -2.09
C ILE A 40 3.28 -3.41 -1.92
N ASN A 41 3.72 -4.65 -2.05
CA ASN A 41 5.13 -4.96 -1.98
C ASN A 41 5.91 -4.21 -3.06
N TYR A 42 5.36 -4.15 -4.25
CA TYR A 42 6.01 -3.47 -5.37
C TYR A 42 6.23 -1.99 -5.08
N PHE A 43 5.25 -1.35 -4.43
CA PHE A 43 5.34 0.08 -4.13
C PHE A 43 6.00 0.38 -2.80
N SER A 44 6.48 -0.62 -2.09
CA SER A 44 7.06 -0.44 -0.77
C SER A 44 8.53 -0.81 -0.81
N ASN A 45 9.33 -0.10 -0.01
CA ASN A 45 10.68 -0.60 0.21
C ASN A 45 10.60 -1.72 1.26
N GLN A 46 11.75 -2.32 1.55
CA GLN A 46 11.76 -3.49 2.42
C GLN A 46 11.24 -3.16 3.82
N ALA A 47 11.63 -2.03 4.37
CA ALA A 47 11.18 -1.65 5.70
C ALA A 47 9.68 -1.39 5.73
N ASP A 48 9.16 -0.71 4.72
CA ASP A 48 7.74 -0.41 4.65
C ASP A 48 6.92 -1.68 4.47
N TYR A 49 7.42 -2.61 3.67
CA TYR A 49 6.71 -3.85 3.47
C TYR A 49 6.67 -4.69 4.75
N GLN A 50 7.75 -4.69 5.50
CA GLN A 50 7.75 -5.41 6.77
C GLN A 50 6.74 -4.83 7.74
N LYS A 51 6.62 -3.51 7.77
CA LYS A 51 5.59 -2.88 8.58
C LYS A 51 4.20 -3.32 8.14
N TRP A 52 4.01 -3.40 6.84
CA TRP A 52 2.73 -3.83 6.29
C TRP A 52 2.41 -5.27 6.72
N VAL A 53 3.40 -6.15 6.68
CA VAL A 53 3.19 -7.53 7.11
C VAL A 53 2.76 -7.57 8.57
N GLU A 54 3.40 -6.77 9.41
CA GLU A 54 3.02 -6.71 10.81
C GLU A 54 1.62 -6.16 10.99
N GLU A 55 1.27 -5.14 10.22
CA GLU A 55 -0.08 -4.58 10.28
C GLU A 55 -1.13 -5.61 9.92
N LYS A 56 -0.85 -6.41 8.88
CA LYS A 56 -1.79 -7.44 8.47
C LYS A 56 -2.02 -8.46 9.59
N LEU A 57 -0.94 -8.88 10.20
CA LEU A 57 -1.03 -9.87 11.27
C LEU A 57 -1.80 -9.33 12.46
N ASN A 58 -1.61 -8.07 12.80
CA ASN A 58 -2.33 -7.47 13.91
C ASN A 58 -3.78 -7.21 13.57
N TYR A 59 -4.05 -6.91 12.32
CA TYR A 59 -5.40 -6.56 11.90
C TYR A 59 -6.32 -7.76 11.89
N THR A 60 -5.79 -8.92 11.59
CA THR A 60 -6.60 -10.12 11.45
C THR A 60 -6.88 -10.81 12.78
N LYS A 61 -6.76 -10.13 13.84
CA LYS A 61 -7.07 -10.75 15.11
C LYS A 61 -8.52 -11.03 15.34
#